data_24e7e8330371e2ef66e9d9ce460f55e9
#
_entry.id   24e7e8330371e2ef66e9d9ce460f55e9
#
_cell.length_a   1.000
_cell.length_b   1.000
_cell.length_c   1.000
_cell.angle_alpha   90.00
_cell.angle_beta   90.00
_cell.angle_gamma   90.00
#
_symmetry.space_group_name_H-M   'P 1'
#
loop_
_entity.id
_entity.type
_entity.pdbx_description
1 polymer ?
#
loop_
_entity_poly.entity_id
_entity_poly.type
_entity_poly.pdbx_seq_one_letter_code
_entity_poly.pdbx_strand_id
1 'polypeptide(L)'
;MDSVFKLEPFEDNYEVGEDLGSGHFAVVRKCIHRKTRQAFAAKFIRKRRGGGRKGAKMEDIVKEINVLRCMNHPNVISLHEVYDTKQEVILVLELVSGGELFDYISEKEALSEEEASAFIKQILEGLKHLHDNSIVHLDLKPENIMLLDRTSTKIKLIDFGLARKINDKDDVRAMMGTAEFIAPEVVSFEPLSLATDMWSVGVITYILLSGSSPFLGETLQETYHNITALNFDFDHDLFQNTSDLAKDFIKRLFIKNPRKRGSVNDCLNHPWIKPSEPREAIARRSAMINIDNFKSFMARKRWKQSMRVVSLCNRLTKSIQLRKSTDTLSSRNTLSSRNNLDEETTEEVNCGAWSPSSLGSPGHDPALDSLVVEQEQQDVQKLRHMHDAEHHDGDISATLATPPSFLHPPD
;
A
#
# COMPACT_ATOMS: atom_id res chain seq x y z
N MET A 1 -11.88 27.33 19.40
CA MET A 1 -11.40 26.14 18.65
C MET A 1 -12.00 24.94 19.32
N ASP A 2 -13.07 24.41 18.76
CA ASP A 2 -13.65 23.19 19.28
C ASP A 2 -12.61 22.07 19.20
N SER A 3 -12.38 21.40 20.32
CA SER A 3 -11.44 20.30 20.43
C SER A 3 -11.79 19.22 19.39
N VAL A 4 -10.90 18.96 18.44
CA VAL A 4 -11.06 17.91 17.42
C VAL A 4 -11.29 16.56 18.06
N PHE A 5 -10.76 16.40 19.29
CA PHE A 5 -10.75 15.16 20.03
C PHE A 5 -11.87 15.16 21.06
N LYS A 6 -12.71 14.13 21.02
CA LYS A 6 -13.63 13.79 22.08
C LYS A 6 -12.86 13.05 23.18
N LEU A 7 -13.03 13.49 24.43
CA LEU A 7 -12.35 12.94 25.61
C LEU A 7 -13.24 11.97 26.40
N GLU A 8 -14.54 11.92 26.07
CA GLU A 8 -15.49 10.96 26.63
C GLU A 8 -15.17 9.54 26.17
N PRO A 9 -15.55 8.50 26.94
CA PRO A 9 -15.36 7.12 26.52
C PRO A 9 -16.08 6.84 25.19
N PHE A 10 -15.37 6.20 24.27
CA PHE A 10 -15.93 5.82 22.95
C PHE A 10 -17.15 4.90 23.09
N GLU A 11 -17.10 4.00 24.06
CA GLU A 11 -18.12 2.99 24.34
C GLU A 11 -19.45 3.59 24.80
N ASP A 12 -19.45 4.84 25.28
CA ASP A 12 -20.70 5.55 25.69
C ASP A 12 -21.55 5.85 24.43
N ASN A 13 -20.92 6.07 23.27
CA ASN A 13 -21.58 6.44 22.03
C ASN A 13 -21.67 5.30 21.02
N TYR A 14 -20.77 4.33 21.08
CA TYR A 14 -20.66 3.26 20.08
C TYR A 14 -20.62 1.87 20.71
N GLU A 15 -21.24 0.91 20.00
CA GLU A 15 -21.08 -0.52 20.23
C GLU A 15 -20.03 -1.03 19.26
N VAL A 16 -18.97 -1.67 19.76
CA VAL A 16 -17.92 -2.30 18.95
C VAL A 16 -18.40 -3.67 18.45
N GLY A 17 -18.26 -3.90 17.16
CA GLY A 17 -18.62 -5.14 16.49
C GLY A 17 -17.40 -5.93 15.99
N GLU A 18 -17.56 -6.58 14.84
CA GLU A 18 -16.58 -7.43 14.19
C GLU A 18 -15.34 -6.67 13.69
N ASP A 19 -14.20 -7.35 13.64
CA ASP A 19 -12.98 -6.83 13.04
C ASP A 19 -13.16 -6.75 11.50
N LEU A 20 -12.83 -5.59 10.91
CA LEU A 20 -12.89 -5.34 9.47
C LEU A 20 -11.51 -5.45 8.83
N GLY A 21 -10.45 -5.23 9.59
CA GLY A 21 -9.08 -5.28 9.11
C GLY A 21 -8.08 -4.83 10.15
N SER A 22 -6.81 -5.06 9.87
CA SER A 22 -5.72 -4.65 10.75
C SER A 22 -4.55 -4.10 9.93
N GLY A 23 -3.85 -3.12 10.49
CA GLY A 23 -2.63 -2.55 9.93
C GLY A 23 -1.53 -2.50 10.98
N HIS A 24 -0.39 -1.90 10.61
CA HIS A 24 0.84 -1.94 11.41
C HIS A 24 0.66 -1.48 12.89
N PHE A 25 -0.12 -0.43 13.15
CA PHE A 25 -0.41 0.07 14.50
C PHE A 25 -1.89 0.28 14.77
N ALA A 26 -2.77 -0.22 13.89
CA ALA A 26 -4.18 0.04 13.95
C ALA A 26 -4.99 -1.23 13.70
N VAL A 27 -6.16 -1.31 14.35
CA VAL A 27 -7.20 -2.30 14.06
C VAL A 27 -8.45 -1.54 13.66
N VAL A 28 -9.12 -1.98 12.60
CA VAL A 28 -10.38 -1.39 12.15
C VAL A 28 -11.51 -2.34 12.52
N ARG A 29 -12.52 -1.81 13.21
CA ARG A 29 -13.70 -2.56 13.64
C ARG A 29 -14.96 -1.88 13.17
N LYS A 30 -15.96 -2.67 12.85
CA LYS A 30 -17.31 -2.16 12.68
C LYS A 30 -17.82 -1.65 14.03
N CYS A 31 -18.51 -0.52 14.03
CA CYS A 31 -19.18 -0.02 15.22
C CYS A 31 -20.56 0.54 14.87
N ILE A 32 -21.44 0.56 15.84
CA ILE A 32 -22.83 1.04 15.70
C ILE A 32 -23.05 2.18 16.69
N HIS A 33 -23.39 3.34 16.17
CA HIS A 33 -23.73 4.47 17.04
C HIS A 33 -25.01 4.17 17.83
N ARG A 34 -24.94 4.21 19.15
CA ARG A 34 -26.01 3.73 20.06
C ARG A 34 -27.34 4.42 19.85
N LYS A 35 -27.32 5.75 19.66
CA LYS A 35 -28.55 6.55 19.51
C LYS A 35 -29.17 6.45 18.11
N THR A 36 -28.37 6.58 17.07
CA THR A 36 -28.86 6.62 15.66
C THR A 36 -28.97 5.26 15.02
N ARG A 37 -28.35 4.24 15.61
CA ARG A 37 -28.21 2.88 15.06
C ARG A 37 -27.48 2.83 13.71
N GLN A 38 -26.81 3.91 13.33
CA GLN A 38 -25.98 3.97 12.13
C GLN A 38 -24.69 3.21 12.36
N ALA A 39 -24.25 2.46 11.32
CA ALA A 39 -23.00 1.72 11.31
C ALA A 39 -21.85 2.57 10.76
N PHE A 40 -20.66 2.42 11.38
CA PHE A 40 -19.40 3.08 11.02
C PHE A 40 -18.24 2.09 11.09
N ALA A 41 -17.08 2.51 10.61
CA ALA A 41 -15.81 1.83 10.83
C ALA A 41 -15.00 2.63 11.86
N ALA A 42 -14.51 1.98 12.90
CA ALA A 42 -13.67 2.60 13.93
C ALA A 42 -12.23 2.10 13.78
N LYS A 43 -11.28 2.98 13.42
CA LYS A 43 -9.85 2.70 13.33
C LYS A 43 -9.20 3.03 14.66
N PHE A 44 -8.82 1.99 15.42
CA PHE A 44 -8.15 2.10 16.72
C PHE A 44 -6.64 2.17 16.49
N ILE A 45 -6.04 3.33 16.65
CA ILE A 45 -4.62 3.56 16.42
C ILE A 45 -3.89 3.61 17.76
N ARG A 46 -3.00 2.64 18.01
CA ARG A 46 -2.23 2.58 19.26
C ARG A 46 -1.18 3.69 19.30
N LYS A 47 -1.20 4.50 20.36
CA LYS A 47 -0.22 5.55 20.60
C LYS A 47 1.14 4.98 21.01
N ARG A 48 2.20 5.54 20.48
CA ARG A 48 3.56 5.25 20.92
C ARG A 48 3.80 5.83 22.32
N ARG A 49 4.22 4.98 23.28
CA ARG A 49 4.53 5.38 24.65
C ARG A 49 6.04 5.49 24.88
N GLY A 50 6.50 6.64 25.40
CA GLY A 50 7.89 6.85 25.79
C GLY A 50 8.88 6.55 24.66
N GLY A 51 10.09 6.05 24.99
CA GLY A 51 11.11 5.62 24.04
C GLY A 51 10.83 4.28 23.33
N GLY A 52 9.64 3.69 23.52
CA GLY A 52 9.27 2.40 22.91
C GLY A 52 9.11 2.47 21.40
N ARG A 53 9.36 1.34 20.69
CA ARG A 53 9.18 1.23 19.23
C ARG A 53 7.75 0.85 18.82
N LYS A 54 6.89 0.43 19.76
CA LYS A 54 5.52 -0.04 19.48
C LYS A 54 4.51 1.10 19.52
N GLY A 55 3.77 1.34 18.43
CA GLY A 55 2.72 2.35 18.30
C GLY A 55 3.08 3.50 17.36
N ALA A 56 2.06 4.21 16.85
CA ALA A 56 2.19 5.37 15.96
C ALA A 56 2.58 6.63 16.75
N LYS A 57 3.37 7.50 16.15
CA LYS A 57 3.67 8.82 16.72
C LYS A 57 2.41 9.69 16.67
N MET A 58 2.15 10.45 17.73
CA MET A 58 1.01 11.36 17.78
C MET A 58 0.99 12.37 16.63
N GLU A 59 2.17 12.82 16.22
CA GLU A 59 2.34 13.73 15.07
C GLU A 59 1.80 13.15 13.76
N ASP A 60 2.04 11.85 13.50
CA ASP A 60 1.58 11.19 12.28
C ASP A 60 0.07 10.93 12.33
N ILE A 61 -0.47 10.58 13.51
CA ILE A 61 -1.92 10.46 13.72
C ILE A 61 -2.61 11.80 13.47
N VAL A 62 -2.06 12.90 14.00
CA VAL A 62 -2.62 14.26 13.80
C VAL A 62 -2.57 14.66 12.33
N LYS A 63 -1.52 14.30 11.59
CA LYS A 63 -1.44 14.55 10.13
C LYS A 63 -2.56 13.83 9.39
N GLU A 64 -2.78 12.53 9.66
CA GLU A 64 -3.87 11.75 9.06
C GLU A 64 -5.24 12.37 9.36
N ILE A 65 -5.50 12.74 10.63
CA ILE A 65 -6.74 13.42 11.04
C ILE A 65 -6.93 14.73 10.28
N ASN A 66 -5.89 15.56 10.18
CA ASN A 66 -5.97 16.85 9.50
C ASN A 66 -6.26 16.69 7.99
N VAL A 67 -5.69 15.67 7.36
CA VAL A 67 -6.00 15.32 5.96
C VAL A 67 -7.47 14.91 5.86
N LEU A 68 -7.91 13.91 6.64
CA LEU A 68 -9.27 13.40 6.58
C LEU A 68 -10.34 14.46 6.85
N ARG A 69 -10.08 15.41 7.75
CA ARG A 69 -11.00 16.53 8.04
C ARG A 69 -11.22 17.49 6.88
N CYS A 70 -10.25 17.59 5.99
CA CYS A 70 -10.38 18.43 4.77
C CYS A 70 -11.16 17.70 3.66
N MET A 71 -11.43 16.39 3.83
CA MET A 71 -12.02 15.56 2.79
C MET A 71 -13.55 15.54 2.90
N ASN A 72 -14.21 15.96 1.83
CA ASN A 72 -15.66 15.83 1.64
C ASN A 72 -15.92 15.57 0.16
N HIS A 73 -15.80 14.31 -0.24
CA HIS A 73 -15.97 13.91 -1.65
C HIS A 73 -16.55 12.50 -1.73
N PRO A 74 -17.45 12.21 -2.69
CA PRO A 74 -18.09 10.89 -2.81
C PRO A 74 -17.11 9.73 -3.00
N ASN A 75 -15.94 9.95 -3.59
CA ASN A 75 -14.92 8.93 -3.82
C ASN A 75 -13.77 8.94 -2.79
N VAL A 76 -13.92 9.63 -1.67
CA VAL A 76 -12.96 9.63 -0.57
C VAL A 76 -13.70 9.26 0.72
N ILE A 77 -13.06 8.47 1.58
CA ILE A 77 -13.64 8.10 2.87
C ILE A 77 -13.84 9.32 3.76
N SER A 78 -14.96 9.38 4.45
CA SER A 78 -15.31 10.51 5.33
C SER A 78 -14.96 10.20 6.79
N LEU A 79 -14.36 11.18 7.48
CA LEU A 79 -14.15 11.15 8.93
C LEU A 79 -15.37 11.74 9.63
N HIS A 80 -15.94 10.97 10.55
CA HIS A 80 -17.11 11.41 11.32
C HIS A 80 -16.71 12.02 12.67
N GLU A 81 -15.94 11.28 13.48
CA GLU A 81 -15.52 11.70 14.83
C GLU A 81 -14.13 11.17 15.17
N VAL A 82 -13.49 11.80 16.15
CA VAL A 82 -12.19 11.38 16.70
C VAL A 82 -12.26 11.32 18.21
N TYR A 83 -11.85 10.20 18.77
CA TYR A 83 -11.74 10.00 20.22
C TYR A 83 -10.28 9.88 20.62
N ASP A 84 -9.92 10.54 21.72
CA ASP A 84 -8.57 10.46 22.29
C ASP A 84 -8.61 9.79 23.65
N THR A 85 -8.08 8.57 23.73
CA THR A 85 -7.94 7.81 24.97
C THR A 85 -6.49 7.83 25.48
N LYS A 86 -6.24 7.33 26.68
CA LYS A 86 -4.86 7.23 27.20
C LYS A 86 -3.93 6.36 26.34
N GLN A 87 -4.46 5.38 25.61
CA GLN A 87 -3.67 4.37 24.89
C GLN A 87 -3.75 4.49 23.37
N GLU A 88 -4.90 4.94 22.88
CA GLU A 88 -5.26 4.89 21.46
C GLU A 88 -5.94 6.20 21.04
N VAL A 89 -5.86 6.49 19.75
CA VAL A 89 -6.75 7.43 19.07
C VAL A 89 -7.70 6.60 18.22
N ILE A 90 -9.00 6.91 18.29
CA ILE A 90 -10.03 6.19 17.56
C ILE A 90 -10.60 7.14 16.50
N LEU A 91 -10.46 6.78 15.23
CA LEU A 91 -11.07 7.50 14.12
C LEU A 91 -12.38 6.80 13.75
N VAL A 92 -13.51 7.48 13.89
CA VAL A 92 -14.79 6.99 13.41
C VAL A 92 -14.97 7.43 11.98
N LEU A 93 -14.98 6.47 11.08
CA LEU A 93 -15.00 6.67 9.63
C LEU A 93 -16.31 6.14 9.05
N GLU A 94 -16.64 6.61 7.86
CA GLU A 94 -17.68 6.02 7.02
C GLU A 94 -17.44 4.50 6.88
N LEU A 95 -18.51 3.71 6.97
CA LEU A 95 -18.39 2.26 6.74
C LEU A 95 -18.41 1.98 5.25
N VAL A 96 -17.32 1.40 4.76
CA VAL A 96 -17.16 0.90 3.39
C VAL A 96 -17.16 -0.62 3.46
N SER A 97 -18.13 -1.28 2.85
CA SER A 97 -18.42 -2.72 3.06
C SER A 97 -18.44 -3.56 1.78
N GLY A 98 -18.14 -2.94 0.63
CA GLY A 98 -18.17 -3.64 -0.67
C GLY A 98 -16.96 -4.50 -0.98
N GLY A 99 -15.88 -4.41 -0.17
CA GLY A 99 -14.61 -5.09 -0.42
C GLY A 99 -13.70 -4.32 -1.37
N GLU A 100 -12.53 -4.87 -1.66
CA GLU A 100 -11.56 -4.27 -2.57
C GLU A 100 -12.08 -4.27 -4.02
N LEU A 101 -11.82 -3.19 -4.76
CA LEU A 101 -12.22 -3.07 -6.16
C LEU A 101 -11.67 -4.23 -7.02
N PHE A 102 -10.40 -4.60 -6.82
CA PHE A 102 -9.77 -5.65 -7.63
C PHE A 102 -10.35 -7.03 -7.33
N ASP A 103 -10.76 -7.31 -6.09
CA ASP A 103 -11.46 -8.54 -5.75
C ASP A 103 -12.81 -8.62 -6.47
N TYR A 104 -13.59 -7.54 -6.44
CA TYR A 104 -14.85 -7.45 -7.17
C TYR A 104 -14.68 -7.67 -8.68
N ILE A 105 -13.64 -7.05 -9.29
CA ILE A 105 -13.36 -7.24 -10.72
C ILE A 105 -12.98 -8.69 -11.01
N SER A 106 -12.23 -9.34 -10.12
CA SER A 106 -11.83 -10.75 -10.29
C SER A 106 -12.99 -11.74 -10.23
N GLU A 107 -14.15 -11.35 -9.69
CA GLU A 107 -15.38 -12.16 -9.65
C GLU A 107 -16.21 -12.01 -10.92
N LYS A 108 -15.94 -11.01 -11.78
CA LYS A 108 -16.68 -10.81 -13.04
C LYS A 108 -16.30 -11.85 -14.08
N GLU A 109 -17.23 -12.17 -14.97
CA GLU A 109 -16.98 -13.02 -16.14
C GLU A 109 -16.28 -12.24 -17.26
N ALA A 110 -16.63 -10.96 -17.42
CA ALA A 110 -16.08 -10.05 -18.40
C ALA A 110 -16.07 -8.62 -17.89
N LEU A 111 -15.15 -7.80 -18.39
CA LEU A 111 -15.07 -6.37 -18.13
C LEU A 111 -14.65 -5.64 -19.39
N SER A 112 -15.44 -4.65 -19.80
CA SER A 112 -15.09 -3.77 -20.93
C SER A 112 -14.14 -2.66 -20.49
N GLU A 113 -13.40 -2.06 -21.45
CA GLU A 113 -12.61 -0.86 -21.13
C GLU A 113 -13.49 0.32 -20.71
N GLU A 114 -14.75 0.39 -21.16
CA GLU A 114 -15.68 1.42 -20.70
C GLU A 114 -15.93 1.31 -19.19
N GLU A 115 -16.18 0.11 -18.69
CA GLU A 115 -16.35 -0.14 -17.25
C GLU A 115 -15.05 0.11 -16.47
N ALA A 116 -13.91 -0.36 -17.01
CA ALA A 116 -12.61 -0.12 -16.40
C ALA A 116 -12.27 1.37 -16.29
N SER A 117 -12.48 2.11 -17.39
CA SER A 117 -12.26 3.56 -17.41
C SER A 117 -13.19 4.31 -16.45
N ALA A 118 -14.41 3.79 -16.21
CA ALA A 118 -15.32 4.38 -15.23
C ALA A 118 -14.82 4.21 -13.79
N PHE A 119 -14.14 3.11 -13.44
CA PHE A 119 -13.47 2.98 -12.14
C PHE A 119 -12.25 3.91 -12.04
N ILE A 120 -11.40 3.95 -13.07
CA ILE A 120 -10.23 4.86 -13.08
C ILE A 120 -10.69 6.33 -13.00
N LYS A 121 -11.79 6.69 -13.66
CA LYS A 121 -12.38 8.03 -13.55
C LYS A 121 -12.73 8.39 -12.10
N GLN A 122 -13.37 7.50 -11.36
CA GLN A 122 -13.72 7.74 -9.96
C GLN A 122 -12.48 7.88 -9.07
N ILE A 123 -11.40 7.10 -9.33
CA ILE A 123 -10.11 7.25 -8.65
C ILE A 123 -9.56 8.66 -8.91
N LEU A 124 -9.57 9.10 -10.18
CA LEU A 124 -9.12 10.44 -10.58
C LEU A 124 -9.96 11.55 -9.96
N GLU A 125 -11.28 11.39 -9.86
CA GLU A 125 -12.18 12.35 -9.21
C GLU A 125 -11.86 12.50 -7.71
N GLY A 126 -11.61 11.37 -7.01
CA GLY A 126 -11.12 11.37 -5.63
C GLY A 126 -9.76 12.05 -5.49
N LEU A 127 -8.79 11.67 -6.33
CA LEU A 127 -7.46 12.31 -6.34
C LEU A 127 -7.51 13.79 -6.69
N LYS A 128 -8.40 14.20 -7.61
CA LYS A 128 -8.57 15.62 -7.92
C LYS A 128 -8.95 16.41 -6.67
N HIS A 129 -9.86 15.88 -5.86
CA HIS A 129 -10.24 16.55 -4.62
C HIS A 129 -9.04 16.67 -3.63
N LEU A 130 -8.19 15.65 -3.53
CA LEU A 130 -6.96 15.71 -2.74
C LEU A 130 -5.99 16.77 -3.31
N HIS A 131 -5.72 16.70 -4.61
CA HIS A 131 -4.75 17.57 -5.29
C HIS A 131 -5.19 19.05 -5.28
N ASP A 132 -6.48 19.34 -5.41
CA ASP A 132 -7.03 20.68 -5.27
C ASP A 132 -6.81 21.27 -3.85
N ASN A 133 -6.64 20.40 -2.84
CA ASN A 133 -6.28 20.78 -1.48
C ASN A 133 -4.76 20.68 -1.20
N SER A 134 -3.94 20.50 -2.24
CA SER A 134 -2.49 20.30 -2.15
C SER A 134 -2.10 19.09 -1.31
N ILE A 135 -2.90 18.04 -1.32
CA ILE A 135 -2.65 16.78 -0.61
C ILE A 135 -2.26 15.70 -1.60
N VAL A 136 -1.16 15.00 -1.32
CA VAL A 136 -0.69 13.81 -2.02
C VAL A 136 -0.99 12.59 -1.17
N HIS A 137 -1.47 11.50 -1.80
CA HIS A 137 -1.88 10.27 -1.10
C HIS A 137 -0.69 9.40 -0.70
N LEU A 138 0.28 9.19 -1.61
CA LEU A 138 1.55 8.47 -1.46
C LEU A 138 1.47 6.94 -1.24
N ASP A 139 0.30 6.37 -1.05
CA ASP A 139 0.11 4.91 -0.95
C ASP A 139 -1.12 4.47 -1.76
N LEU A 140 -1.28 5.02 -2.96
CA LEU A 140 -2.36 4.60 -3.85
C LEU A 140 -2.03 3.23 -4.45
N LYS A 141 -2.87 2.25 -4.11
CA LYS A 141 -2.76 0.85 -4.53
C LYS A 141 -4.14 0.19 -4.52
N PRO A 142 -4.31 -0.99 -5.15
CA PRO A 142 -5.60 -1.68 -5.21
C PRO A 142 -6.27 -1.92 -3.86
N GLU A 143 -5.49 -2.22 -2.81
CA GLU A 143 -5.98 -2.46 -1.45
C GLU A 143 -6.61 -1.22 -0.82
N ASN A 144 -6.23 -0.02 -1.28
CA ASN A 144 -6.74 1.25 -0.79
C ASN A 144 -7.90 1.81 -1.64
N ILE A 145 -8.45 1.00 -2.55
CA ILE A 145 -9.61 1.33 -3.40
C ILE A 145 -10.72 0.33 -3.14
N MET A 146 -11.72 0.75 -2.39
CA MET A 146 -12.83 -0.10 -1.99
C MET A 146 -14.14 0.30 -2.65
N LEU A 147 -15.02 -0.66 -2.84
CA LEU A 147 -16.42 -0.41 -3.20
C LEU A 147 -17.21 0.04 -1.98
N LEU A 148 -18.07 1.03 -2.14
CA LEU A 148 -18.91 1.55 -1.06
C LEU A 148 -19.75 0.43 -0.43
N ASP A 149 -20.38 -0.37 -1.28
CA ASP A 149 -21.13 -1.57 -0.90
C ASP A 149 -21.10 -2.61 -2.05
N ARG A 150 -21.59 -3.82 -1.79
CA ARG A 150 -21.55 -4.93 -2.77
C ARG A 150 -22.49 -4.75 -3.98
N THR A 151 -23.42 -3.84 -3.92
CA THR A 151 -24.43 -3.61 -4.97
C THR A 151 -24.10 -2.39 -5.82
N SER A 152 -23.13 -1.58 -5.39
CA SER A 152 -22.74 -0.33 -6.02
C SER A 152 -21.42 -0.48 -6.78
N THR A 153 -21.28 0.23 -7.88
CA THR A 153 -19.99 0.45 -8.57
C THR A 153 -19.26 1.71 -8.10
N LYS A 154 -19.76 2.35 -7.02
CA LYS A 154 -19.12 3.53 -6.43
C LYS A 154 -17.92 3.11 -5.61
N ILE A 155 -16.79 3.75 -5.84
CA ILE A 155 -15.54 3.49 -5.10
C ILE A 155 -15.25 4.57 -4.06
N LYS A 156 -14.47 4.19 -3.08
CA LYS A 156 -13.89 5.05 -2.05
C LYS A 156 -12.37 4.83 -1.97
N LEU A 157 -11.62 5.93 -2.02
CA LEU A 157 -10.23 5.92 -1.62
C LEU A 157 -10.16 5.90 -0.10
N ILE A 158 -9.38 4.98 0.43
CA ILE A 158 -9.20 4.78 1.87
C ILE A 158 -7.72 4.88 2.26
N ASP A 159 -7.46 4.89 3.57
CA ASP A 159 -6.12 4.88 4.18
C ASP A 159 -5.22 6.06 3.80
N PHE A 160 -5.29 7.10 4.62
CA PHE A 160 -4.54 8.35 4.50
C PHE A 160 -3.34 8.43 5.45
N GLY A 161 -2.88 7.29 5.97
CA GLY A 161 -1.78 7.22 6.94
C GLY A 161 -0.45 7.77 6.40
N LEU A 162 -0.22 7.70 5.09
CA LEU A 162 0.94 8.28 4.42
C LEU A 162 0.67 9.62 3.73
N ALA A 163 -0.59 10.04 3.62
CA ALA A 163 -0.98 11.26 2.92
C ALA A 163 -0.40 12.52 3.58
N ARG A 164 -0.01 13.48 2.76
CA ARG A 164 0.63 14.72 3.22
C ARG A 164 0.17 15.91 2.41
N LYS A 165 0.05 17.06 3.09
CA LYS A 165 -0.08 18.34 2.42
C LYS A 165 1.30 18.77 1.94
N ILE A 166 1.43 19.10 0.65
CA ILE A 166 2.66 19.57 0.00
C ILE A 166 2.40 20.96 -0.57
N ASN A 167 3.25 21.91 -0.24
CA ASN A 167 3.25 23.22 -0.88
C ASN A 167 4.38 23.28 -1.90
N ASP A 168 4.27 24.14 -2.91
CA ASP A 168 5.25 24.27 -4.01
C ASP A 168 6.70 24.57 -3.55
N LYS A 169 6.86 25.05 -2.32
CA LYS A 169 8.16 25.38 -1.73
C LYS A 169 8.73 24.26 -0.82
N ASP A 170 7.96 23.22 -0.58
CA ASP A 170 8.37 22.15 0.32
C ASP A 170 9.25 21.15 -0.44
N ASP A 171 10.47 20.96 0.02
CA ASP A 171 11.40 19.91 -0.45
C ASP A 171 11.16 18.62 0.38
N VAL A 172 9.96 18.06 0.27
CA VAL A 172 9.59 16.83 0.99
C VAL A 172 10.13 15.64 0.21
N ARG A 173 11.12 14.96 0.79
CA ARG A 173 11.70 13.73 0.25
C ARG A 173 11.46 12.60 1.23
N ALA A 174 10.97 11.49 0.77
CA ALA A 174 10.77 10.32 1.61
C ALA A 174 10.62 9.07 0.74
N MET A 175 11.26 7.99 1.16
CA MET A 175 11.05 6.68 0.56
C MET A 175 9.91 6.01 1.31
N MET A 176 8.71 5.99 0.70
CA MET A 176 7.49 5.48 1.32
C MET A 176 6.52 4.97 0.26
N GLY A 177 5.53 4.20 0.71
CA GLY A 177 4.56 3.55 -0.15
C GLY A 177 4.90 2.10 -0.45
N THR A 178 4.10 1.44 -1.24
CA THR A 178 4.23 0.03 -1.62
C THR A 178 5.09 -0.09 -2.88
N ALA A 179 6.17 -0.86 -2.84
CA ALA A 179 7.24 -0.91 -3.84
C ALA A 179 6.79 -0.98 -5.31
N GLU A 180 5.75 -1.76 -5.61
CA GLU A 180 5.23 -1.91 -6.98
C GLU A 180 4.58 -0.64 -7.54
N PHE A 181 4.13 0.27 -6.67
CA PHE A 181 3.31 1.43 -7.02
C PHE A 181 4.04 2.77 -6.86
N ILE A 182 5.26 2.77 -6.27
CA ILE A 182 6.01 4.03 -6.05
C ILE A 182 6.59 4.57 -7.35
N ALA A 183 6.67 5.90 -7.42
CA ALA A 183 7.18 6.61 -8.58
C ALA A 183 8.72 6.67 -8.60
N PRO A 184 9.35 6.91 -9.78
CA PRO A 184 10.80 7.01 -9.92
C PRO A 184 11.43 8.03 -8.97
N GLU A 185 10.79 9.19 -8.75
CA GLU A 185 11.26 10.23 -7.83
C GLU A 185 11.27 9.75 -6.36
N VAL A 186 10.37 8.84 -5.97
CA VAL A 186 10.39 8.22 -4.64
C VAL A 186 11.58 7.29 -4.50
N VAL A 187 11.84 6.44 -5.51
CA VAL A 187 12.99 5.52 -5.54
C VAL A 187 14.31 6.31 -5.52
N SER A 188 14.38 7.43 -6.26
CA SER A 188 15.57 8.28 -6.37
C SER A 188 15.71 9.29 -5.23
N PHE A 189 14.83 9.24 -4.20
CA PHE A 189 14.81 10.18 -3.08
C PHE A 189 14.74 11.65 -3.53
N GLU A 190 14.04 11.93 -4.61
CA GLU A 190 13.77 13.26 -5.14
C GLU A 190 12.53 13.89 -4.48
N PRO A 191 12.29 15.22 -4.66
CA PRO A 191 11.11 15.87 -4.11
C PRO A 191 9.79 15.26 -4.57
N LEU A 192 8.91 14.97 -3.62
CA LEU A 192 7.57 14.47 -3.86
C LEU A 192 6.66 15.59 -4.38
N SER A 193 5.68 15.23 -5.19
CA SER A 193 4.69 16.17 -5.72
C SER A 193 3.33 15.48 -5.93
N LEU A 194 2.31 16.24 -6.31
CA LEU A 194 1.00 15.67 -6.69
C LEU A 194 1.11 14.69 -7.86
N ALA A 195 2.11 14.88 -8.74
CA ALA A 195 2.36 13.98 -9.85
C ALA A 195 2.84 12.57 -9.38
N THR A 196 3.30 12.42 -8.15
CA THR A 196 3.70 11.14 -7.57
C THR A 196 2.52 10.15 -7.55
N ASP A 197 1.31 10.60 -7.15
CA ASP A 197 0.10 9.76 -7.17
C ASP A 197 -0.29 9.34 -8.60
N MET A 198 -0.02 10.19 -9.59
CA MET A 198 -0.38 9.92 -10.99
C MET A 198 0.39 8.74 -11.57
N TRP A 199 1.63 8.49 -11.11
CA TRP A 199 2.36 7.28 -11.44
C TRP A 199 1.63 6.03 -10.94
N SER A 200 1.18 6.04 -9.69
CA SER A 200 0.44 4.91 -9.09
C SER A 200 -0.88 4.64 -9.84
N VAL A 201 -1.58 5.69 -10.31
CA VAL A 201 -2.74 5.53 -11.21
C VAL A 201 -2.36 4.79 -12.50
N GLY A 202 -1.20 5.12 -13.07
CA GLY A 202 -0.66 4.42 -14.25
C GLY A 202 -0.45 2.93 -13.98
N VAL A 203 0.17 2.58 -12.85
CA VAL A 203 0.40 1.18 -12.46
C VAL A 203 -0.92 0.44 -12.25
N ILE A 204 -1.86 1.03 -11.51
CA ILE A 204 -3.20 0.46 -11.29
C ILE A 204 -3.91 0.22 -12.62
N THR A 205 -3.87 1.19 -13.54
CA THR A 205 -4.51 1.08 -14.86
C THR A 205 -3.85 -0.02 -15.69
N TYR A 206 -2.52 -0.09 -15.70
CA TYR A 206 -1.79 -1.13 -16.41
C TYR A 206 -2.18 -2.53 -15.90
N ILE A 207 -2.17 -2.74 -14.58
CA ILE A 207 -2.55 -4.02 -13.97
C ILE A 207 -4.01 -4.36 -14.30
N LEU A 208 -4.91 -3.38 -14.21
CA LEU A 208 -6.33 -3.58 -14.50
C LEU A 208 -6.56 -4.08 -15.93
N LEU A 209 -5.81 -3.55 -16.91
CA LEU A 209 -5.98 -3.88 -18.33
C LEU A 209 -5.26 -5.17 -18.75
N SER A 210 -4.12 -5.47 -18.14
CA SER A 210 -3.24 -6.58 -18.58
C SER A 210 -3.27 -7.81 -17.65
N GLY A 211 -3.63 -7.63 -16.38
CA GLY A 211 -3.43 -8.65 -15.35
C GLY A 211 -1.96 -8.92 -15.04
N SER A 212 -1.09 -7.92 -15.22
CA SER A 212 0.34 -7.99 -14.91
C SER A 212 0.84 -6.69 -14.31
N SER A 213 1.84 -6.75 -13.43
CA SER A 213 2.50 -5.55 -12.89
C SER A 213 3.58 -5.07 -13.87
N PRO A 214 3.62 -3.76 -14.23
CA PRO A 214 4.51 -3.27 -15.29
C PRO A 214 5.99 -3.31 -14.91
N PHE A 215 6.32 -3.18 -13.63
CA PHE A 215 7.69 -3.00 -13.16
C PHE A 215 8.17 -4.07 -12.18
N LEU A 216 7.31 -5.01 -11.79
CA LEU A 216 7.65 -6.03 -10.80
C LEU A 216 8.78 -6.93 -11.28
N GLY A 217 9.89 -6.94 -10.55
CA GLY A 217 11.00 -7.86 -10.71
C GLY A 217 10.94 -9.04 -9.72
N GLU A 218 11.90 -9.94 -9.81
CA GLU A 218 12.04 -11.06 -8.86
C GLU A 218 12.47 -10.57 -7.48
N THR A 219 13.22 -9.46 -7.46
CA THR A 219 13.70 -8.81 -6.23
C THR A 219 13.20 -7.37 -6.13
N LEU A 220 13.26 -6.82 -4.92
CA LEU A 220 12.94 -5.41 -4.68
C LEU A 220 13.87 -4.46 -5.46
N GLN A 221 15.16 -4.78 -5.53
CA GLN A 221 16.15 -4.01 -6.27
C GLN A 221 15.87 -4.01 -7.77
N GLU A 222 15.50 -5.15 -8.33
CA GLU A 222 15.10 -5.25 -9.73
C GLU A 222 13.84 -4.45 -10.02
N THR A 223 12.84 -4.51 -9.14
CA THR A 223 11.63 -3.68 -9.23
C THR A 223 12.00 -2.18 -9.26
N TYR A 224 12.87 -1.72 -8.37
CA TYR A 224 13.33 -0.33 -8.35
C TYR A 224 14.13 0.06 -9.59
N HIS A 225 14.98 -0.86 -10.09
CA HIS A 225 15.68 -0.66 -11.35
C HIS A 225 14.70 -0.50 -12.52
N ASN A 226 13.71 -1.38 -12.65
CA ASN A 226 12.70 -1.33 -13.69
C ASN A 226 11.91 -0.01 -13.66
N ILE A 227 11.53 0.46 -12.46
CA ILE A 227 10.84 1.75 -12.26
C ILE A 227 11.73 2.90 -12.76
N THR A 228 12.97 2.98 -12.31
CA THR A 228 13.88 4.10 -12.63
C THR A 228 14.37 4.10 -14.07
N ALA A 229 14.51 2.91 -14.68
CA ALA A 229 14.85 2.71 -16.07
C ALA A 229 13.64 2.86 -17.01
N LEU A 230 12.39 2.95 -16.50
CA LEU A 230 11.16 2.87 -17.31
C LEU A 230 11.10 1.58 -18.14
N ASN A 231 11.54 0.47 -17.56
CA ASN A 231 11.56 -0.82 -18.20
C ASN A 231 10.17 -1.47 -18.18
N PHE A 232 9.30 -1.07 -19.09
CA PHE A 232 7.97 -1.64 -19.33
C PHE A 232 7.66 -1.66 -20.81
N ASP A 233 6.79 -2.55 -21.25
CA ASP A 233 6.26 -2.61 -22.59
C ASP A 233 4.74 -2.87 -22.57
N PHE A 234 4.15 -2.94 -23.77
CA PHE A 234 2.79 -3.41 -23.96
C PHE A 234 2.86 -4.76 -24.68
N ASP A 235 3.17 -5.81 -23.91
CA ASP A 235 3.22 -7.17 -24.41
C ASP A 235 1.98 -7.48 -25.26
N HIS A 236 2.19 -8.03 -26.46
CA HIS A 236 1.12 -8.27 -27.41
C HIS A 236 0.06 -9.21 -26.84
N ASP A 237 0.47 -10.26 -26.12
CA ASP A 237 -0.47 -11.27 -25.61
C ASP A 237 -1.32 -10.73 -24.44
N LEU A 238 -0.76 -9.77 -23.69
CA LEU A 238 -1.47 -9.12 -22.58
C LEU A 238 -2.40 -8.00 -23.07
N PHE A 239 -2.04 -7.29 -24.15
CA PHE A 239 -2.70 -6.07 -24.64
C PHE A 239 -3.33 -6.19 -26.02
N GLN A 240 -3.53 -7.41 -26.57
CA GLN A 240 -4.06 -7.59 -27.93
C GLN A 240 -5.45 -6.99 -28.13
N ASN A 241 -6.30 -6.99 -27.09
CA ASN A 241 -7.67 -6.46 -27.13
C ASN A 241 -7.78 -5.05 -26.52
N THR A 242 -6.64 -4.44 -26.12
CA THR A 242 -6.62 -3.13 -25.49
C THR A 242 -6.51 -2.03 -26.53
N SER A 243 -7.34 -1.00 -26.41
CA SER A 243 -7.37 0.14 -27.34
C SER A 243 -6.08 0.97 -27.26
N ASP A 244 -5.75 1.64 -28.38
CA ASP A 244 -4.63 2.58 -28.39
C ASP A 244 -4.84 3.77 -27.48
N LEU A 245 -6.10 4.16 -27.23
CA LEU A 245 -6.45 5.20 -26.26
C LEU A 245 -6.06 4.81 -24.83
N ALA A 246 -6.28 3.55 -24.42
CA ALA A 246 -5.87 3.05 -23.12
C ALA A 246 -4.35 3.01 -22.97
N LYS A 247 -3.64 2.56 -24.02
CA LYS A 247 -2.17 2.55 -24.05
C LYS A 247 -1.59 3.98 -24.01
N ASP A 248 -2.21 4.94 -24.71
CA ASP A 248 -1.79 6.36 -24.68
C ASP A 248 -2.00 6.95 -23.27
N PHE A 249 -3.13 6.63 -22.63
CA PHE A 249 -3.40 7.06 -21.25
C PHE A 249 -2.30 6.59 -20.29
N ILE A 250 -1.90 5.32 -20.35
CA ILE A 250 -0.82 4.77 -19.50
C ILE A 250 0.52 5.47 -19.81
N LYS A 251 0.86 5.65 -21.10
CA LYS A 251 2.10 6.33 -21.51
C LYS A 251 2.23 7.74 -20.97
N ARG A 252 1.11 8.48 -20.81
CA ARG A 252 1.10 9.83 -20.20
C ARG A 252 1.39 9.83 -18.72
N LEU A 253 1.20 8.70 -18.05
CA LEU A 253 1.45 8.52 -16.62
C LEU A 253 2.84 7.95 -16.34
N PHE A 254 3.38 7.10 -17.22
CA PHE A 254 4.72 6.54 -17.10
C PHE A 254 5.78 7.49 -17.70
N ILE A 255 5.86 8.69 -17.15
CA ILE A 255 6.85 9.70 -17.49
C ILE A 255 7.74 9.92 -16.27
N LYS A 256 9.06 9.68 -16.43
CA LYS A 256 10.04 9.78 -15.35
C LYS A 256 10.05 11.18 -14.70
N ASN A 257 10.04 12.24 -15.52
CA ASN A 257 10.01 13.61 -15.02
C ASN A 257 8.60 13.98 -14.50
N PRO A 258 8.39 14.19 -13.18
CA PRO A 258 7.08 14.49 -12.61
C PRO A 258 6.42 15.75 -13.20
N ARG A 259 7.23 16.74 -13.62
CA ARG A 259 6.71 17.99 -14.22
C ARG A 259 6.13 17.82 -15.62
N LYS A 260 6.48 16.71 -16.31
CA LYS A 260 5.96 16.35 -17.64
C LYS A 260 4.88 15.28 -17.59
N ARG A 261 4.72 14.63 -16.44
CA ARG A 261 3.71 13.57 -16.22
C ARG A 261 2.32 14.20 -16.24
N GLY A 262 1.35 13.51 -16.84
CA GLY A 262 -0.03 13.97 -16.91
C GLY A 262 -0.59 14.28 -15.53
N SER A 263 -1.17 15.47 -15.35
CA SER A 263 -1.87 15.84 -14.13
C SER A 263 -3.23 15.14 -14.04
N VAL A 264 -3.87 15.19 -12.88
CA VAL A 264 -5.21 14.64 -12.69
C VAL A 264 -6.23 15.28 -13.65
N ASN A 265 -6.09 16.57 -13.95
CA ASN A 265 -6.96 17.27 -14.89
C ASN A 265 -6.73 16.83 -16.34
N ASP A 266 -5.47 16.61 -16.75
CA ASP A 266 -5.14 16.07 -18.07
C ASP A 266 -5.74 14.69 -18.25
N CYS A 267 -5.65 13.85 -17.22
CA CYS A 267 -6.20 12.49 -17.20
C CYS A 267 -7.74 12.47 -17.26
N LEU A 268 -8.43 13.32 -16.49
CA LEU A 268 -9.89 13.44 -16.51
C LEU A 268 -10.43 13.93 -17.88
N ASN A 269 -9.65 14.68 -18.63
CA ASN A 269 -10.00 15.15 -19.98
C ASN A 269 -9.46 14.24 -21.09
N HIS A 270 -8.73 13.16 -20.75
CA HIS A 270 -8.20 12.24 -21.74
C HIS A 270 -9.33 11.49 -22.47
N PRO A 271 -9.25 11.26 -23.81
CA PRO A 271 -10.31 10.58 -24.59
C PRO A 271 -10.67 9.18 -24.07
N TRP A 272 -9.73 8.48 -23.47
CA TRP A 272 -10.01 7.18 -22.83
C TRP A 272 -10.94 7.30 -21.61
N ILE A 273 -10.88 8.40 -20.86
CA ILE A 273 -11.76 8.68 -19.69
C ILE A 273 -13.04 9.40 -20.16
N LYS A 274 -12.87 10.44 -20.98
CA LYS A 274 -13.94 11.30 -21.47
C LYS A 274 -13.91 11.35 -23.00
N PRO A 275 -14.57 10.41 -23.69
CA PRO A 275 -14.64 10.42 -25.15
C PRO A 275 -15.23 11.72 -25.67
N SER A 276 -14.58 12.32 -26.64
CA SER A 276 -15.03 13.52 -27.34
C SER A 276 -15.76 13.18 -28.64
N GLU A 277 -15.49 12.00 -29.21
CA GLU A 277 -16.07 11.53 -30.44
C GLU A 277 -16.76 10.16 -30.29
N PRO A 278 -17.83 9.89 -31.07
CA PRO A 278 -18.56 8.61 -31.01
C PRO A 278 -17.66 7.38 -31.25
N ARG A 279 -16.65 7.48 -32.13
CA ARG A 279 -15.70 6.39 -32.43
C ARG A 279 -14.88 5.99 -31.20
N GLU A 280 -14.49 6.95 -30.37
CA GLU A 280 -13.75 6.71 -29.12
C GLU A 280 -14.59 5.95 -28.10
N ALA A 281 -15.88 6.32 -27.97
CA ALA A 281 -16.83 5.62 -27.13
C ALA A 281 -17.06 4.17 -27.63
N ILE A 282 -17.21 3.97 -28.94
CA ILE A 282 -17.36 2.64 -29.55
C ILE A 282 -16.11 1.79 -29.30
N ALA A 283 -14.92 2.34 -29.52
CA ALA A 283 -13.66 1.63 -29.30
C ALA A 283 -13.54 1.09 -27.87
N ARG A 284 -13.89 1.89 -26.85
CA ARG A 284 -13.88 1.47 -25.44
C ARG A 284 -14.92 0.40 -25.09
N ARG A 285 -16.10 0.44 -25.74
CA ARG A 285 -17.16 -0.57 -25.54
C ARG A 285 -16.81 -1.91 -26.16
N SER A 286 -16.14 -1.90 -27.29
CA SER A 286 -15.75 -3.10 -28.02
C SER A 286 -14.46 -3.73 -27.48
N ALA A 287 -13.61 -2.95 -26.82
CA ALA A 287 -12.38 -3.44 -26.20
C ALA A 287 -12.69 -4.12 -24.86
N MET A 288 -12.20 -5.33 -24.70
CA MET A 288 -12.41 -6.16 -23.49
C MET A 288 -11.09 -6.36 -22.77
N ILE A 289 -11.15 -6.31 -21.46
CA ILE A 289 -10.01 -6.62 -20.61
C ILE A 289 -9.73 -8.11 -20.64
N ASN A 290 -8.46 -8.49 -20.55
CA ASN A 290 -8.07 -9.87 -20.37
C ASN A 290 -8.37 -10.32 -18.94
N ILE A 291 -9.63 -10.67 -18.69
CA ILE A 291 -10.12 -11.00 -17.34
C ILE A 291 -9.48 -12.28 -16.79
N ASP A 292 -9.11 -13.22 -17.64
CA ASP A 292 -8.45 -14.48 -17.22
C ASP A 292 -7.03 -14.22 -16.71
N ASN A 293 -6.29 -13.36 -17.39
CA ASN A 293 -4.98 -12.90 -16.92
C ASN A 293 -5.11 -12.14 -15.60
N PHE A 294 -6.13 -11.26 -15.49
CA PHE A 294 -6.41 -10.52 -14.27
C PHE A 294 -6.76 -11.45 -13.08
N LYS A 295 -7.62 -12.44 -13.28
CA LYS A 295 -7.92 -13.48 -12.29
C LYS A 295 -6.67 -14.24 -11.87
N SER A 296 -5.83 -14.60 -12.83
CA SER A 296 -4.57 -15.30 -12.59
C SER A 296 -3.59 -14.43 -11.78
N PHE A 297 -3.53 -13.12 -12.06
CA PHE A 297 -2.75 -12.16 -11.27
C PHE A 297 -3.26 -12.11 -9.81
N MET A 298 -4.58 -11.96 -9.61
CA MET A 298 -5.18 -11.92 -8.29
C MET A 298 -4.96 -13.22 -7.51
N ALA A 299 -5.07 -14.37 -8.17
CA ALA A 299 -4.77 -15.66 -7.56
C ALA A 299 -3.30 -15.76 -7.12
N ARG A 300 -2.33 -15.35 -7.98
CA ARG A 300 -0.91 -15.30 -7.61
C ARG A 300 -0.62 -14.36 -6.45
N LYS A 301 -1.27 -13.19 -6.43
CA LYS A 301 -1.16 -12.21 -5.34
C LYS A 301 -1.64 -12.79 -4.01
N ARG A 302 -2.84 -13.39 -3.97
CA ARG A 302 -3.40 -14.06 -2.78
C ARG A 302 -2.51 -15.21 -2.32
N TRP A 303 -1.98 -16.02 -3.26
CA TRP A 303 -1.05 -17.10 -2.96
C TRP A 303 0.25 -16.60 -2.31
N LYS A 304 0.87 -15.56 -2.88
CA LYS A 304 2.08 -14.94 -2.30
C LYS A 304 1.84 -14.42 -0.88
N GLN A 305 0.70 -13.79 -0.63
CA GLN A 305 0.32 -13.32 0.71
C GLN A 305 0.17 -14.49 1.70
N SER A 306 -0.55 -15.54 1.33
CA SER A 306 -0.71 -16.75 2.15
C SER A 306 0.63 -17.43 2.44
N MET A 307 1.51 -17.55 1.45
CA MET A 307 2.86 -18.15 1.64
C MET A 307 3.76 -17.30 2.54
N ARG A 308 3.64 -15.96 2.53
CA ARG A 308 4.34 -15.09 3.48
C ARG A 308 3.89 -15.38 4.92
N VAL A 309 2.59 -15.51 5.16
CA VAL A 309 2.03 -15.88 6.47
C VAL A 309 2.57 -17.24 6.94
N VAL A 310 2.50 -18.27 6.10
CA VAL A 310 3.02 -19.61 6.42
C VAL A 310 4.54 -19.58 6.73
N SER A 311 5.32 -18.86 5.92
CA SER A 311 6.76 -18.71 6.13
C SER A 311 7.07 -18.03 7.47
N LEU A 312 6.28 -17.03 7.84
CA LEU A 312 6.42 -16.29 9.10
C LEU A 312 6.07 -17.19 10.29
N CYS A 313 4.97 -17.94 10.21
CA CYS A 313 4.59 -18.93 11.23
C CYS A 313 5.70 -19.97 11.44
N ASN A 314 6.29 -20.49 10.36
CA ASN A 314 7.39 -21.43 10.43
C ASN A 314 8.66 -20.84 11.09
N ARG A 315 8.97 -19.55 10.80
CA ARG A 315 10.10 -18.84 11.46
C ARG A 315 9.85 -18.64 12.94
N LEU A 316 8.63 -18.25 13.34
CA LEU A 316 8.24 -18.08 14.74
C LEU A 316 8.32 -19.40 15.50
N THR A 317 7.80 -20.49 14.94
CA THR A 317 7.88 -21.83 15.52
C THR A 317 9.32 -22.27 15.74
N LYS A 318 10.20 -22.06 14.75
CA LYS A 318 11.65 -22.35 14.89
C LYS A 318 12.28 -21.47 15.97
N SER A 319 11.95 -20.20 16.06
CA SER A 319 12.47 -19.28 17.10
C SER A 319 12.04 -19.69 18.50
N ILE A 320 10.79 -20.14 18.67
CA ILE A 320 10.26 -20.64 19.93
C ILE A 320 10.95 -21.97 20.33
N GLN A 321 11.17 -22.87 19.38
CA GLN A 321 11.89 -24.12 19.63
C GLN A 321 13.35 -23.87 20.04
N LEU A 322 14.05 -22.93 19.37
CA LEU A 322 15.41 -22.54 19.74
C LEU A 322 15.48 -21.93 21.15
N ARG A 323 14.51 -21.08 21.55
CA ARG A 323 14.44 -20.55 22.91
C ARG A 323 14.21 -21.63 23.95
N LYS A 324 13.31 -22.58 23.69
CA LYS A 324 13.08 -23.73 24.59
C LYS A 324 14.34 -24.61 24.74
N SER A 325 15.13 -24.78 23.66
CA SER A 325 16.39 -25.55 23.71
C SER A 325 17.49 -24.81 24.51
N THR A 326 17.56 -23.46 24.43
CA THR A 326 18.52 -22.67 25.22
C THR A 326 18.14 -22.64 26.69
N ASP A 327 16.86 -22.56 27.04
CA ASP A 327 16.38 -22.61 28.42
C ASP A 327 16.63 -23.98 29.07
N THR A 328 16.48 -25.07 28.31
CA THR A 328 16.80 -26.45 28.79
C THR A 328 18.31 -26.64 28.97
N LEU A 329 19.17 -26.02 28.16
CA LEU A 329 20.62 -26.06 28.34
C LEU A 329 21.09 -25.21 29.54
N SER A 330 20.44 -24.06 29.79
CA SER A 330 20.71 -23.20 30.95
C SER A 330 20.28 -23.90 32.25
N SER A 331 19.16 -24.61 32.23
CA SER A 331 18.67 -25.38 33.41
C SER A 331 19.53 -26.61 33.72
N ARG A 332 20.19 -27.23 32.72
CA ARG A 332 21.12 -28.34 32.93
C ARG A 332 22.45 -27.92 33.56
N ASN A 333 22.94 -26.71 33.28
CA ASN A 333 24.19 -26.21 33.88
C ASN A 333 24.04 -25.79 35.36
N THR A 334 22.82 -25.57 35.85
CA THR A 334 22.55 -25.29 37.28
C THR A 334 22.29 -26.54 38.12
N LEU A 335 22.12 -27.71 37.52
CA LEU A 335 21.83 -28.99 38.22
C LEU A 335 23.01 -29.96 38.26
N SER A 336 24.22 -29.58 37.82
CA SER A 336 25.41 -30.42 37.90
C SER A 336 26.08 -30.43 39.27
N SER A 337 25.35 -30.09 40.35
CA SER A 337 25.89 -30.14 41.73
C SER A 337 24.88 -30.72 42.71
N ARG A 338 24.27 -31.87 42.39
CA ARG A 338 23.73 -32.78 43.40
C ARG A 338 23.26 -34.09 42.74
N ASN A 339 24.03 -35.15 42.99
CA ASN A 339 23.75 -36.58 43.18
C ASN A 339 22.55 -37.25 42.43
N ASN A 340 22.95 -38.20 41.59
CA ASN A 340 22.55 -39.65 41.51
C ASN A 340 21.12 -40.06 41.94
N LEU A 341 20.57 -40.81 41.02
CA LEU A 341 19.77 -42.06 41.12
C LEU A 341 18.38 -41.97 40.47
N ASP A 342 18.23 -42.89 39.57
CA ASP A 342 17.15 -43.82 39.21
C ASP A 342 16.11 -43.43 38.12
N GLU A 343 16.21 -44.28 37.07
CA GLU A 343 15.19 -45.05 36.32
C GLU A 343 14.17 -44.37 35.41
N GLU A 344 14.35 -44.82 34.14
CA GLU A 344 13.40 -45.12 33.05
C GLU A 344 11.89 -44.84 33.27
N THR A 345 11.31 -44.11 32.33
CA THR A 345 10.11 -44.59 31.59
C THR A 345 9.92 -43.79 30.31
N THR A 346 9.87 -44.50 29.20
CA THR A 346 9.49 -44.11 27.85
C THR A 346 7.98 -43.93 27.76
N GLU A 347 7.47 -42.78 27.37
CA GLU A 347 6.13 -42.67 26.79
C GLU A 347 6.22 -42.05 25.40
N GLU A 348 5.86 -42.88 24.41
CA GLU A 348 5.60 -42.52 23.04
C GLU A 348 4.35 -41.61 22.95
N VAL A 349 4.47 -40.39 22.46
CA VAL A 349 3.31 -39.54 22.11
C VAL A 349 3.01 -39.73 20.64
N ASN A 350 1.91 -40.42 20.40
CA ASN A 350 1.26 -40.75 19.16
C ASN A 350 0.78 -39.49 18.43
N CYS A 351 1.31 -39.21 17.22
CA CYS A 351 0.83 -38.17 16.32
C CYS A 351 -0.47 -38.62 15.63
N GLY A 352 -1.60 -38.20 16.17
CA GLY A 352 -2.90 -38.36 15.53
C GLY A 352 -3.01 -37.58 14.24
N ALA A 353 -3.41 -38.24 13.16
CA ALA A 353 -3.68 -37.70 11.85
C ALA A 353 -4.85 -36.68 11.89
N TRP A 354 -4.62 -35.49 11.38
CA TRP A 354 -5.65 -34.49 11.16
C TRP A 354 -6.29 -34.67 9.78
N SER A 355 -7.60 -34.87 9.77
CA SER A 355 -8.43 -34.86 8.56
C SER A 355 -8.86 -33.40 8.24
N PRO A 356 -8.86 -32.99 6.96
CA PRO A 356 -9.25 -31.62 6.57
C PRO A 356 -10.77 -31.53 6.36
N SER A 357 -11.51 -31.10 7.34
CA SER A 357 -12.90 -30.70 7.15
C SER A 357 -13.27 -29.63 8.19
N SER A 358 -13.15 -28.39 7.78
CA SER A 358 -13.75 -27.13 8.25
C SER A 358 -12.74 -25.99 8.17
N LEU A 359 -12.51 -25.46 6.96
CA LEU A 359 -11.83 -24.18 6.77
C LEU A 359 -12.86 -23.07 6.93
N GLY A 360 -12.98 -22.56 8.16
CA GLY A 360 -13.41 -21.19 8.41
C GLY A 360 -12.35 -20.24 7.88
N SER A 361 -12.75 -19.11 7.34
CA SER A 361 -11.86 -18.06 6.84
C SER A 361 -10.75 -17.77 7.85
N PRO A 362 -9.46 -17.69 7.43
CA PRO A 362 -8.36 -17.41 8.35
C PRO A 362 -8.52 -15.98 8.89
N GLY A 363 -8.70 -15.85 10.19
CA GLY A 363 -8.65 -14.59 10.89
C GLY A 363 -7.27 -13.95 10.69
N HIS A 364 -7.27 -12.69 10.28
CA HIS A 364 -6.07 -11.89 10.08
C HIS A 364 -5.37 -11.65 11.44
N ASP A 365 -4.12 -12.09 11.59
CA ASP A 365 -3.35 -11.89 12.82
C ASP A 365 -2.51 -10.58 12.72
N PRO A 366 -2.83 -9.55 13.53
CA PRO A 366 -2.15 -8.25 13.50
C PRO A 366 -0.65 -8.31 13.80
N ALA A 367 -0.19 -9.35 14.51
CA ALA A 367 1.22 -9.54 14.80
C ALA A 367 2.03 -9.96 13.57
N LEU A 368 1.38 -10.53 12.58
CA LEU A 368 1.99 -11.00 11.34
C LEU A 368 2.26 -9.86 10.36
N ASP A 369 1.33 -8.91 10.23
CA ASP A 369 1.50 -7.73 9.37
C ASP A 369 2.60 -6.79 9.90
N SER A 370 2.75 -6.67 11.23
CA SER A 370 3.79 -5.82 11.82
C SER A 370 5.21 -6.30 11.50
N LEU A 371 5.43 -7.61 11.42
CA LEU A 371 6.74 -8.20 11.12
C LEU A 371 7.13 -8.07 9.64
N VAL A 372 6.14 -8.11 8.74
CA VAL A 372 6.38 -7.91 7.30
C VAL A 372 6.74 -6.46 7.01
N VAL A 373 6.04 -5.50 7.62
CA VAL A 373 6.33 -4.07 7.47
C VAL A 373 7.66 -3.68 8.13
N GLU A 374 8.03 -4.29 9.28
CA GLU A 374 9.35 -4.08 9.90
C GLU A 374 10.49 -4.57 9.00
N GLN A 375 10.31 -5.71 8.30
CA GLN A 375 11.31 -6.21 7.37
C GLN A 375 11.43 -5.31 6.13
N GLU A 376 10.31 -4.86 5.56
CA GLU A 376 10.31 -3.90 4.45
C GLU A 376 10.96 -2.56 4.85
N GLN A 377 10.71 -2.08 6.07
CA GLN A 377 11.37 -0.86 6.58
C GLN A 377 12.86 -1.05 6.86
N GLN A 378 13.30 -2.23 7.34
CA GLN A 378 14.71 -2.54 7.53
C GLN A 378 15.45 -2.64 6.19
N ASP A 379 14.83 -3.21 5.17
CA ASP A 379 15.40 -3.30 3.82
C ASP A 379 15.47 -1.92 3.17
N VAL A 380 14.47 -1.06 3.36
CA VAL A 380 14.49 0.37 2.97
C VAL A 380 15.61 1.14 3.72
N GLN A 381 15.84 0.85 4.98
CA GLN A 381 16.87 1.51 5.78
C GLN A 381 18.28 1.07 5.37
N LYS A 382 18.48 -0.20 4.99
CA LYS A 382 19.72 -0.70 4.39
C LYS A 382 20.01 -0.04 3.04
N LEU A 383 19.00 0.16 2.20
CA LEU A 383 19.15 0.84 0.92
C LEU A 383 19.54 2.32 1.10
N ARG A 384 19.04 3.01 2.14
CA ARG A 384 19.50 4.36 2.49
C ARG A 384 20.99 4.40 2.81
N HIS A 385 21.47 3.49 3.66
CA HIS A 385 22.90 3.43 4.02
C HIS A 385 23.81 3.10 2.83
N MET A 386 23.32 2.31 1.85
CA MET A 386 24.08 2.02 0.63
C MET A 386 24.15 3.24 -0.29
N HIS A 387 23.04 3.98 -0.45
CA HIS A 387 22.99 5.21 -1.25
C HIS A 387 23.87 6.33 -0.66
N ASP A 388 23.87 6.49 0.67
CA ASP A 388 24.73 7.46 1.37
C ASP A 388 26.22 7.08 1.25
N ALA A 389 26.54 5.78 1.15
CA ALA A 389 27.91 5.31 0.93
C ALA A 389 28.41 5.56 -0.51
N GLU A 390 27.58 5.39 -1.53
CA GLU A 390 27.92 5.65 -2.92
C GLU A 390 28.14 7.15 -3.23
N HIS A 391 27.44 8.04 -2.51
CA HIS A 391 27.65 9.50 -2.66
C HIS A 391 28.84 10.04 -1.88
N HIS A 392 29.39 9.29 -0.91
CA HIS A 392 30.60 9.69 -0.18
C HIS A 392 31.91 9.34 -0.90
N ASP A 393 31.90 8.37 -1.82
CA ASP A 393 33.08 7.99 -2.61
C ASP A 393 33.22 8.79 -3.93
N GLY A 394 32.26 9.64 -4.28
CA GLY A 394 32.26 10.47 -5.50
C GLY A 394 33.01 11.79 -5.41
N ASP A 395 33.45 12.24 -4.22
CA ASP A 395 34.00 13.61 -4.02
C ASP A 395 35.50 13.67 -3.91
N ILE A 396 36.25 12.63 -4.24
CA ILE A 396 37.72 12.63 -4.25
C ILE A 396 38.24 12.27 -5.65
N SER A 397 38.01 13.09 -6.67
CA SER A 397 38.92 13.25 -7.81
C SER A 397 38.44 14.30 -8.81
N ALA A 398 38.58 15.57 -8.47
CA ALA A 398 38.53 16.65 -9.44
C ALA A 398 39.53 17.72 -9.06
N THR A 399 40.80 17.38 -9.21
CA THR A 399 41.88 18.40 -9.23
C THR A 399 42.78 18.12 -10.42
N LEU A 400 42.85 19.12 -11.32
CA LEU A 400 43.89 19.38 -12.32
C LEU A 400 43.93 18.55 -13.61
N ALA A 401 43.35 19.11 -14.68
CA ALA A 401 44.00 19.17 -15.98
C ALA A 401 43.44 20.33 -16.81
N THR A 402 44.22 21.39 -16.97
CA THR A 402 44.02 22.44 -17.98
C THR A 402 44.23 21.89 -19.39
N PRO A 403 43.42 22.20 -20.38
CA PRO A 403 43.68 21.83 -21.79
C PRO A 403 44.67 22.79 -22.44
N PRO A 404 45.49 22.35 -23.38
CA PRO A 404 46.44 23.18 -24.11
C PRO A 404 45.72 24.01 -25.19
N SER A 405 46.20 25.25 -25.33
CA SER A 405 45.83 26.22 -26.35
C SER A 405 46.24 25.75 -27.72
N PHE A 406 45.29 25.73 -28.66
CA PHE A 406 45.55 25.60 -30.11
C PHE A 406 45.64 26.99 -30.72
N LEU A 407 46.82 27.27 -31.31
CA LEU A 407 47.18 28.37 -32.21
C LEU A 407 46.45 28.22 -33.55
N HIS A 408 45.89 29.33 -34.04
CA HIS A 408 45.51 29.49 -35.43
C HIS A 408 46.73 29.70 -36.34
N PRO A 409 46.76 29.12 -37.53
CA PRO A 409 47.66 29.59 -38.59
C PRO A 409 47.01 30.74 -39.39
N PRO A 410 47.82 31.64 -39.97
CA PRO A 410 47.36 32.75 -40.80
C PRO A 410 47.17 32.34 -42.28
N ASP A 411 46.36 33.14 -42.99
CA ASP A 411 46.00 33.37 -44.37
C ASP A 411 44.62 32.88 -44.81
#